data_51252efa3302573dd10c93f6024cae5e
#
_entry.id   51252efa3302573dd10c93f6024cae5e
#
_cell.length_a   1.000
_cell.length_b   1.000
_cell.length_c   1.000
_cell.angle_alpha   90.00
_cell.angle_beta   90.00
_cell.angle_gamma   90.00
#
_symmetry.space_group_name_H-M   'P 1'
#
loop_
_entity.id
_entity.type
_entity.pdbx_description
1 polymer ?
#
loop_
_entity_poly.entity_id
_entity_poly.type
_entity_poly.pdbx_seq_one_letter_code
_entity_poly.pdbx_strand_id
1 'polypeptide(L)'
;TTVEPKEKLVDATTSNISSVELKTADDKIKFMADAKKDYDAKIYNSAIPKFEKLIEINYKPAENNYYLGDMLFKRKKYDQAIVHFKKSAMLNDKASYMPTLLLNSAISFENTKDKENAKNFYSTLIELYPNSQEAKTAKTNLNKL
;
A
#
# COMPACT_ATOMS: atom_id res chain seq x y z
N THR A 1 18.80 16.98 10.21
CA THR A 1 19.83 17.37 9.23
C THR A 1 19.70 16.62 7.91
N THR A 2 19.13 15.41 7.94
CA THR A 2 18.94 14.61 6.73
C THR A 2 17.55 14.80 6.08
N VAL A 3 16.67 15.55 6.73
CA VAL A 3 15.28 15.75 6.25
C VAL A 3 15.23 16.65 5.02
N GLU A 4 15.96 17.78 5.02
CA GLU A 4 15.96 18.74 3.92
C GLU A 4 16.42 18.14 2.58
N PRO A 5 17.56 17.42 2.51
CA PRO A 5 17.96 16.80 1.25
C PRO A 5 16.98 15.74 0.74
N LYS A 6 16.34 15.02 1.66
CA LYS A 6 15.33 14.03 1.30
C LYS A 6 14.05 14.68 0.76
N GLU A 7 13.63 15.77 1.37
CA GLU A 7 12.46 16.53 0.90
C GLU A 7 12.72 17.08 -0.50
N LYS A 8 13.87 17.68 -0.72
CA LYS A 8 14.26 18.17 -2.05
C LYS A 8 14.28 17.04 -3.08
N LEU A 9 14.81 15.87 -2.71
CA LEU A 9 14.85 14.72 -3.60
C LEU A 9 13.44 14.23 -3.94
N VAL A 10 12.55 14.20 -2.97
CA VAL A 10 11.14 13.81 -3.19
C VAL A 10 10.47 14.78 -4.14
N ASP A 11 10.63 16.07 -3.92
CA ASP A 11 10.02 17.10 -4.77
C ASP A 11 10.56 17.02 -6.20
N ALA A 12 11.86 16.89 -6.36
CA ALA A 12 12.48 16.76 -7.67
C ALA A 12 12.02 15.49 -8.37
N THR A 13 11.94 14.37 -7.64
CA THR A 13 11.48 13.10 -8.17
C THR A 13 10.02 13.18 -8.59
N THR A 14 9.18 13.79 -7.76
CA THR A 14 7.75 13.99 -8.07
C THR A 14 7.57 14.85 -9.32
N SER A 15 8.31 15.95 -9.44
CA SER A 15 8.26 16.82 -10.60
C SER A 15 8.66 16.08 -11.88
N ASN A 16 9.74 15.30 -11.82
CA ASN A 16 10.20 14.51 -12.96
C ASN A 16 9.18 13.46 -13.36
N ILE A 17 8.57 12.80 -12.38
CA ILE A 17 7.58 11.74 -12.62
C ILE A 17 6.30 12.31 -13.21
N SER A 18 5.86 13.49 -12.77
CA SER A 18 4.67 14.15 -13.33
C SER A 18 4.81 14.44 -14.82
N SER A 19 6.03 14.71 -15.30
CA SER A 19 6.30 15.01 -16.71
C SER A 19 6.54 13.77 -17.55
N VAL A 20 6.70 12.59 -16.96
CA VAL A 20 6.92 11.35 -17.70
C VAL A 20 5.65 10.96 -18.45
N GLU A 21 5.80 10.70 -19.76
CA GLU A 21 4.71 10.20 -20.58
C GLU A 21 4.81 8.69 -20.74
N LEU A 22 3.73 8.00 -20.39
CA LEU A 22 3.61 6.54 -20.52
C LEU A 22 2.61 6.24 -21.63
N LYS A 23 3.10 6.25 -22.87
CA LYS A 23 2.25 6.14 -24.05
C LYS A 23 1.94 4.72 -24.48
N THR A 24 2.91 3.82 -24.34
CA THR A 24 2.78 2.44 -24.79
C THR A 24 2.61 1.48 -23.64
N ALA A 25 2.10 0.28 -23.94
CA ALA A 25 2.00 -0.78 -22.95
C ALA A 25 3.40 -1.11 -22.38
N ASP A 26 4.41 -1.12 -23.23
CA ASP A 26 5.80 -1.40 -22.82
C ASP A 26 6.32 -0.33 -21.86
N ASP A 27 6.03 0.94 -22.12
CA ASP A 27 6.39 2.05 -21.22
C ASP A 27 5.82 1.82 -19.83
N LYS A 28 4.55 1.43 -19.75
CA LYS A 28 3.86 1.21 -18.46
C LYS A 28 4.42 0.01 -17.71
N ILE A 29 4.71 -1.07 -18.44
CA ILE A 29 5.33 -2.28 -17.86
C ILE A 29 6.69 -1.94 -17.25
N LYS A 30 7.53 -1.24 -17.99
CA LYS A 30 8.87 -0.84 -17.52
C LYS A 30 8.79 0.11 -16.33
N PHE A 31 7.90 1.07 -16.40
CA PHE A 31 7.71 2.05 -15.31
C PHE A 31 7.26 1.36 -14.02
N MET A 32 6.32 0.42 -14.12
CA MET A 32 5.87 -0.34 -12.97
C MET A 32 6.96 -1.24 -12.40
N ALA A 33 7.76 -1.88 -13.28
CA ALA A 33 8.90 -2.68 -12.84
C ALA A 33 9.90 -1.83 -12.05
N ASP A 34 10.15 -0.60 -12.51
CA ASP A 34 11.02 0.34 -11.83
C ASP A 34 10.45 0.78 -10.48
N ALA A 35 9.14 1.04 -10.42
CA ALA A 35 8.46 1.35 -9.17
C ALA A 35 8.57 0.20 -8.16
N LYS A 36 8.36 -1.03 -8.61
CA LYS A 36 8.48 -2.23 -7.76
C LYS A 36 9.91 -2.46 -7.28
N LYS A 37 10.88 -2.17 -8.11
CA LYS A 37 12.30 -2.24 -7.73
C LYS A 37 12.60 -1.27 -6.59
N ASP A 38 12.12 -0.04 -6.69
CA ASP A 38 12.26 0.94 -5.61
C ASP A 38 11.54 0.48 -4.33
N TYR A 39 10.33 -0.06 -4.48
CA TYR A 39 9.56 -0.60 -3.38
C TYR A 39 10.33 -1.72 -2.66
N ASP A 40 10.87 -2.69 -3.42
CA ASP A 40 11.62 -3.81 -2.86
C ASP A 40 12.90 -3.34 -2.16
N ALA A 41 13.53 -2.31 -2.68
CA ALA A 41 14.70 -1.69 -2.08
C ALA A 41 14.36 -0.76 -0.91
N LYS A 42 13.06 -0.60 -0.59
CA LYS A 42 12.56 0.30 0.46
C LYS A 42 12.90 1.78 0.22
N ILE A 43 13.07 2.15 -1.03
CA ILE A 43 13.30 3.54 -1.44
C ILE A 43 11.91 4.18 -1.66
N TYR A 44 11.16 4.37 -0.59
CA TYR A 44 9.76 4.79 -0.66
C TYR A 44 9.58 6.20 -1.22
N ASN A 45 10.52 7.10 -0.97
CA ASN A 45 10.46 8.45 -1.51
C ASN A 45 10.47 8.45 -3.05
N SER A 46 11.14 7.48 -3.66
CA SER A 46 11.15 7.32 -5.11
C SER A 46 9.96 6.48 -5.59
N ALA A 47 9.59 5.45 -4.85
CA ALA A 47 8.53 4.51 -5.24
C ALA A 47 7.14 5.16 -5.19
N ILE A 48 6.82 5.88 -4.13
CA ILE A 48 5.48 6.46 -3.91
C ILE A 48 5.00 7.29 -5.10
N PRO A 49 5.77 8.28 -5.60
CA PRO A 49 5.32 9.06 -6.76
C PRO A 49 5.09 8.22 -8.01
N LYS A 50 5.88 7.16 -8.20
CA LYS A 50 5.72 6.26 -9.35
C LYS A 50 4.41 5.49 -9.26
N PHE A 51 4.07 4.93 -8.10
CA PHE A 51 2.79 4.24 -7.91
C PHE A 51 1.61 5.20 -8.02
N GLU A 52 1.75 6.43 -7.51
CA GLU A 52 0.73 7.47 -7.68
C GLU A 52 0.47 7.77 -9.16
N LYS A 53 1.52 7.86 -9.95
CA LYS A 53 1.42 8.06 -11.41
C LYS A 53 0.68 6.91 -12.09
N LEU A 54 1.00 5.68 -11.73
CA LEU A 54 0.34 4.49 -12.28
C LEU A 54 -1.15 4.46 -11.95
N ILE A 55 -1.51 4.86 -10.74
CA ILE A 55 -2.91 4.96 -10.31
C ILE A 55 -3.62 6.07 -11.10
N GLU A 56 -2.98 7.23 -11.26
CA GLU A 56 -3.51 8.36 -12.01
C GLU A 56 -3.87 7.98 -13.44
N ILE A 57 -3.02 7.21 -14.11
CA ILE A 57 -3.27 6.76 -15.49
C ILE A 57 -4.13 5.48 -15.55
N ASN A 58 -4.66 5.06 -14.44
CA ASN A 58 -5.51 3.86 -14.31
C ASN A 58 -4.84 2.57 -14.81
N TYR A 59 -3.55 2.44 -14.56
CA TYR A 59 -2.79 1.23 -14.89
C TYR A 59 -2.71 0.31 -13.66
N LYS A 60 -3.26 -0.90 -13.76
CA LYS A 60 -3.33 -1.90 -12.68
C LYS A 60 -3.69 -1.25 -11.33
N PRO A 61 -4.84 -0.56 -11.27
CA PRO A 61 -5.15 0.26 -10.10
C PRO A 61 -5.32 -0.54 -8.80
N ALA A 62 -5.80 -1.77 -8.85
CA ALA A 62 -5.93 -2.60 -7.65
C ALA A 62 -4.56 -2.86 -7.01
N GLU A 63 -3.63 -3.39 -7.81
CA GLU A 63 -2.29 -3.74 -7.35
C GLU A 63 -1.52 -2.51 -6.88
N ASN A 64 -1.57 -1.42 -7.65
CA ASN A 64 -0.84 -0.20 -7.33
C ASN A 64 -1.38 0.51 -6.09
N ASN A 65 -2.69 0.46 -5.84
CA ASN A 65 -3.26 0.94 -4.58
C ASN A 65 -2.77 0.10 -3.39
N TYR A 66 -2.62 -1.21 -3.57
CA TYR A 66 -2.07 -2.05 -2.51
C TYR A 66 -0.63 -1.64 -2.17
N TYR A 67 0.24 -1.50 -3.16
CA TYR A 67 1.63 -1.08 -2.92
C TYR A 67 1.71 0.28 -2.24
N LEU A 68 0.91 1.23 -2.70
CA LEU A 68 0.89 2.56 -2.09
C LEU A 68 0.39 2.49 -0.65
N GLY A 69 -0.68 1.74 -0.41
CA GLY A 69 -1.19 1.53 0.95
C GLY A 69 -0.15 0.90 1.86
N ASP A 70 0.59 -0.10 1.37
CA ASP A 70 1.63 -0.79 2.14
C ASP A 70 2.78 0.15 2.53
N MET A 71 3.23 0.99 1.61
CA MET A 71 4.28 1.97 1.90
C MET A 71 3.83 3.02 2.90
N LEU A 72 2.60 3.50 2.77
CA LEU A 72 2.01 4.45 3.73
C LEU A 72 1.88 3.82 5.11
N PHE A 73 1.47 2.55 5.16
CA PHE A 73 1.40 1.77 6.39
C PHE A 73 2.78 1.68 7.07
N LYS A 74 3.82 1.34 6.31
CA LYS A 74 5.19 1.24 6.83
C LYS A 74 5.72 2.59 7.33
N ARG A 75 5.22 3.68 6.78
CA ARG A 75 5.51 5.04 7.24
C ARG A 75 4.59 5.52 8.35
N LYS A 76 3.73 4.66 8.86
CA LYS A 76 2.77 4.97 9.92
C LYS A 76 1.77 6.06 9.52
N LYS A 77 1.50 6.19 8.24
CA LYS A 77 0.46 7.05 7.68
C LYS A 77 -0.84 6.23 7.59
N TYR A 78 -1.37 5.84 8.73
CA TYR A 78 -2.43 4.84 8.83
C TYR A 78 -3.74 5.25 8.16
N ASP A 79 -4.18 6.49 8.32
CA ASP A 79 -5.40 6.98 7.68
C ASP A 79 -5.31 6.89 6.16
N GLN A 80 -4.18 7.30 5.61
CA GLN A 80 -3.95 7.24 4.17
C GLN A 80 -3.83 5.80 3.67
N ALA A 81 -3.14 4.95 4.44
CA ALA A 81 -3.00 3.54 4.10
C ALA A 81 -4.37 2.86 3.98
N ILE A 82 -5.28 3.11 4.91
CA ILE A 82 -6.63 2.56 4.90
C ILE A 82 -7.36 2.93 3.61
N VAL A 83 -7.25 4.18 3.16
CA VAL A 83 -7.90 4.64 1.93
C VAL A 83 -7.45 3.81 0.74
N HIS A 84 -6.13 3.59 0.59
CA HIS A 84 -5.59 2.85 -0.55
C HIS A 84 -5.86 1.35 -0.44
N PHE A 85 -5.82 0.77 0.76
CA PHE A 85 -6.19 -0.62 0.97
C PHE A 85 -7.66 -0.86 0.60
N LYS A 86 -8.57 0.03 0.98
CA LYS A 86 -9.97 -0.07 0.60
C LYS A 86 -10.17 -0.01 -0.91
N LYS A 87 -9.50 0.92 -1.58
CA LYS A 87 -9.57 1.04 -3.05
C LYS A 87 -9.09 -0.25 -3.71
N SER A 88 -7.96 -0.79 -3.25
CA SER A 88 -7.43 -2.05 -3.78
C SER A 88 -8.42 -3.20 -3.63
N ALA A 89 -8.95 -3.38 -2.43
CA ALA A 89 -9.90 -4.46 -2.14
C ALA A 89 -11.20 -4.32 -2.93
N MET A 90 -11.70 -3.09 -3.13
CA MET A 90 -12.89 -2.85 -3.94
C MET A 90 -12.67 -3.21 -5.41
N LEU A 91 -11.46 -3.02 -5.90
CA LEU A 91 -11.12 -3.30 -7.31
C LEU A 91 -10.78 -4.77 -7.55
N ASN A 92 -10.20 -5.46 -6.58
CA ASN A 92 -9.88 -6.89 -6.67
C ASN A 92 -9.78 -7.50 -5.27
N ASP A 93 -10.84 -8.14 -4.82
CA ASP A 93 -10.91 -8.78 -3.50
C ASP A 93 -10.35 -10.21 -3.48
N LYS A 94 -9.82 -10.70 -4.60
CA LYS A 94 -9.26 -12.04 -4.74
C LYS A 94 -7.75 -12.05 -5.00
N ALA A 95 -7.11 -10.90 -4.86
CA ALA A 95 -5.67 -10.80 -5.08
C ALA A 95 -4.88 -11.61 -4.05
N SER A 96 -3.70 -12.09 -4.47
CA SER A 96 -2.83 -12.89 -3.59
C SER A 96 -2.34 -12.13 -2.36
N TYR A 97 -2.32 -10.80 -2.42
CA TYR A 97 -1.90 -9.96 -1.30
C TYR A 97 -3.02 -9.69 -0.28
N MET A 98 -4.23 -10.20 -0.50
CA MET A 98 -5.37 -9.90 0.39
C MET A 98 -5.13 -10.22 1.87
N PRO A 99 -4.49 -11.34 2.24
CA PRO A 99 -4.19 -11.56 3.66
C PRO A 99 -3.34 -10.45 4.28
N THR A 100 -2.30 -10.00 3.58
CA THR A 100 -1.46 -8.87 4.03
C THR A 100 -2.26 -7.58 4.09
N LEU A 101 -3.07 -7.31 3.07
CA LEU A 101 -3.92 -6.11 3.02
C LEU A 101 -4.88 -6.06 4.22
N LEU A 102 -5.53 -7.17 4.52
CA LEU A 102 -6.48 -7.24 5.63
C LEU A 102 -5.79 -7.06 6.98
N LEU A 103 -4.62 -7.68 7.17
CA LEU A 103 -3.85 -7.54 8.40
C LEU A 103 -3.40 -6.09 8.60
N ASN A 104 -2.80 -5.50 7.59
CA ASN A 104 -2.29 -4.14 7.67
C ASN A 104 -3.42 -3.11 7.82
N SER A 105 -4.57 -3.36 7.21
CA SER A 105 -5.76 -2.53 7.41
C SER A 105 -6.24 -2.59 8.86
N ALA A 106 -6.32 -3.78 9.44
CA ALA A 106 -6.73 -3.96 10.83
C ALA A 106 -5.77 -3.23 11.79
N ILE A 107 -4.47 -3.39 11.59
CA ILE A 107 -3.44 -2.70 12.39
C ILE A 107 -3.58 -1.18 12.24
N SER A 108 -3.84 -0.72 11.03
CA SER A 108 -4.05 0.70 10.75
C SER A 108 -5.27 1.24 11.52
N PHE A 109 -6.37 0.50 11.54
CA PHE A 109 -7.55 0.88 12.32
C PHE A 109 -7.25 0.92 13.82
N GLU A 110 -6.47 -0.02 14.34
CA GLU A 110 -6.03 0.03 15.74
C GLU A 110 -5.28 1.34 16.03
N ASN A 111 -4.36 1.71 15.15
CA ASN A 111 -3.54 2.90 15.34
C ASN A 111 -4.31 4.21 15.16
N THR A 112 -5.45 4.18 14.50
CA THR A 112 -6.35 5.33 14.37
C THR A 112 -7.48 5.30 15.42
N LYS A 113 -7.37 4.41 16.40
CA LYS A 113 -8.34 4.26 17.51
C LYS A 113 -9.72 3.79 17.08
N ASP A 114 -9.79 3.14 15.92
CA ASP A 114 -11.04 2.54 15.44
C ASP A 114 -11.05 1.04 15.75
N LYS A 115 -11.30 0.74 17.00
CA LYS A 115 -11.27 -0.63 17.52
C LYS A 115 -12.31 -1.53 16.84
N GLU A 116 -13.47 -1.00 16.51
CA GLU A 116 -14.55 -1.77 15.87
C GLU A 116 -14.13 -2.27 14.49
N ASN A 117 -13.63 -1.38 13.64
CA ASN A 117 -13.13 -1.79 12.32
C ASN A 117 -11.91 -2.70 12.43
N ALA A 118 -11.03 -2.45 13.39
CA ALA A 118 -9.89 -3.34 13.62
C ALA A 118 -10.35 -4.77 13.89
N LYS A 119 -11.30 -4.96 14.79
CA LYS A 119 -11.87 -6.28 15.10
C LYS A 119 -12.48 -6.93 13.87
N ASN A 120 -13.25 -6.16 13.10
CA ASN A 120 -13.92 -6.67 11.91
C ASN A 120 -12.92 -7.15 10.87
N PHE A 121 -11.84 -6.41 10.65
CA PHE A 121 -10.82 -6.78 9.67
C PHE A 121 -10.00 -7.99 10.13
N TYR A 122 -9.63 -8.07 11.41
CA TYR A 122 -8.98 -9.27 11.95
C TYR A 122 -9.88 -10.50 11.81
N SER A 123 -11.15 -10.38 12.15
CA SER A 123 -12.11 -11.49 12.08
C SER A 123 -12.31 -11.96 10.64
N THR A 124 -12.44 -11.02 9.71
CA THR A 124 -12.59 -11.33 8.29
C THR A 124 -11.35 -12.07 7.76
N LEU A 125 -10.16 -11.61 8.15
CA LEU A 125 -8.92 -12.28 7.76
C LEU A 125 -8.87 -13.73 8.25
N ILE A 126 -9.21 -13.96 9.50
CA ILE A 126 -9.23 -15.30 10.11
C ILE A 126 -10.26 -16.19 9.39
N GLU A 127 -11.40 -15.65 9.06
CA GLU A 127 -12.48 -16.38 8.39
C GLU A 127 -12.13 -16.75 6.95
N LEU A 128 -11.60 -15.80 6.17
CA LEU A 128 -11.33 -16.00 4.75
C LEU A 128 -10.01 -16.70 4.47
N TYR A 129 -9.02 -16.50 5.32
CA TYR A 129 -7.67 -17.02 5.10
C TYR A 129 -7.12 -17.70 6.36
N PRO A 130 -7.83 -18.72 6.89
CA PRO A 130 -7.53 -19.28 8.23
C PRO A 130 -6.14 -19.93 8.34
N ASN A 131 -5.57 -20.35 7.23
CA ASN A 131 -4.28 -21.04 7.21
C ASN A 131 -3.10 -20.10 6.92
N SER A 132 -3.36 -18.80 6.76
CA SER A 132 -2.29 -17.84 6.47
C SER A 132 -1.51 -17.48 7.73
N GLN A 133 -0.25 -17.06 7.53
CA GLN A 133 0.55 -16.51 8.62
C GLN A 133 -0.09 -15.24 9.19
N GLU A 134 -0.68 -14.44 8.32
CA GLU A 134 -1.40 -13.23 8.69
C GLU A 134 -2.58 -13.53 9.63
N ALA A 135 -3.30 -14.63 9.41
CA ALA A 135 -4.40 -15.02 10.30
C ALA A 135 -3.90 -15.36 11.70
N LYS A 136 -2.72 -15.95 11.83
CA LYS A 136 -2.11 -16.22 13.14
C LYS A 136 -1.83 -14.94 13.89
N THR A 137 -1.25 -13.97 13.21
CA THR A 137 -1.01 -12.63 13.76
C THR A 137 -2.33 -11.96 14.15
N ALA A 138 -3.34 -12.07 13.28
CA ALA A 138 -4.67 -11.50 13.53
C ALA A 138 -5.30 -12.06 14.82
N LYS A 139 -5.21 -13.36 15.04
CA LYS A 139 -5.72 -13.99 16.27
C LYS A 139 -5.04 -13.43 17.52
N THR A 140 -3.71 -13.30 17.47
CA THR A 140 -2.94 -12.73 18.57
C THR A 140 -3.36 -11.29 18.86
N ASN A 141 -3.46 -10.49 17.81
CA ASN A 141 -3.82 -9.08 17.95
C ASN A 141 -5.27 -8.90 18.42
N LEU A 142 -6.18 -9.70 17.89
CA LEU A 142 -7.60 -9.66 18.27
C LEU A 142 -7.79 -9.96 19.76
N ASN A 143 -7.05 -10.91 20.29
CA ASN A 143 -7.13 -11.26 21.72
C ASN A 143 -6.65 -10.15 22.64
N LYS A 144 -5.87 -9.20 22.14
CA LYS A 144 -5.35 -8.06 22.92
C LYS A 144 -6.24 -6.83 22.84
N LEU A 145 -7.26 -6.82 22.01
CA LEU A 145 -8.15 -5.66 21.86
C LEU A 145 -9.14 -5.50 22.99
#